data_9a02813d405e5ccc0f196f94705266c8
#
_entry.id   9a02813d405e5ccc0f196f94705266c8
#
_cell.length_a   1.000
_cell.length_b   1.000
_cell.length_c   1.000
_cell.angle_alpha   90.00
_cell.angle_beta   90.00
_cell.angle_gamma   90.00
#
_symmetry.space_group_name_H-M   'P 1'
#
loop_
_entity.id
_entity.type
_entity.pdbx_description
1 polymer ?
#
loop_
_entity_poly.entity_id
_entity_poly.type
_entity_poly.pdbx_seq_one_letter_code
_entity_poly.pdbx_strand_id
1 'polypeptide(L)'
;TAGISDSAGVPGGCTKDTLSAVYNDVDSVKTLFETFTEEIAAVIVEPVAANMGVVEPKREFLQGLRDLCTKYGAVLIFDEVITGFRLQLDGAQGFYGIQPDMTTFGKIIGAGMPVGAYGGRREIMSLISPAGPVYQAGTLSGNPVAMSAGLAQLNYLKDHPEVYTGLNAKSDWFFGEMKNILEECGKNYQLNHVGSIGSLFFTETPVVNYATAKSSDTKAFAEYFKYMLENGCHFAPSQFEAIFLSAIQTKEELSGVLDMFHAYMMRK
;
A
#
# COMPACT_ATOMS: atom_id res chain seq x y z
N THR A 1 9.68 1.64 4.60
CA THR A 1 10.34 0.49 4.70
C THR A 1 10.98 0.41 6.07
N ALA A 2 11.63 -0.64 6.48
CA ALA A 2 12.09 -0.84 7.84
C ALA A 2 13.17 0.19 8.24
N GLY A 3 13.24 0.59 9.51
CA GLY A 3 14.27 1.49 10.06
C GLY A 3 15.70 0.94 10.01
N ILE A 4 15.88 -0.16 9.26
CA ILE A 4 17.16 -0.76 8.91
C ILE A 4 17.42 -0.42 7.44
N SER A 5 18.62 0.05 7.14
CA SER A 5 19.00 0.33 5.76
C SER A 5 19.11 -0.96 4.96
N ASP A 6 18.24 -1.16 3.97
CA ASP A 6 18.34 -2.22 2.96
C ASP A 6 19.24 -1.80 1.78
N SER A 7 19.62 -0.52 1.73
CA SER A 7 20.45 0.01 0.65
C SER A 7 21.89 0.20 1.11
N ALA A 8 22.81 -0.35 0.35
CA ALA A 8 24.24 -0.10 0.56
C ALA A 8 24.55 1.40 0.42
N GLY A 9 25.46 1.91 1.24
CA GLY A 9 25.87 3.30 1.22
C GLY A 9 25.05 4.28 2.06
N VAL A 10 23.97 3.84 2.69
CA VAL A 10 23.23 4.67 3.65
C VAL A 10 23.98 4.67 4.99
N PRO A 11 24.49 5.83 5.48
CA PRO A 11 25.20 5.88 6.74
C PRO A 11 24.26 5.68 7.93
N GLY A 12 24.74 5.04 9.00
CA GLY A 12 23.96 4.77 10.21
C GLY A 12 23.33 6.01 10.85
N GLY A 13 23.96 7.18 10.68
CA GLY A 13 23.40 8.45 11.14
C GLY A 13 22.05 8.83 10.51
N CYS A 14 21.72 8.28 9.34
CA CYS A 14 20.43 8.52 8.66
C CYS A 14 19.31 7.61 9.20
N THR A 15 19.63 6.51 9.86
CA THR A 15 18.65 5.51 10.29
C THR A 15 18.51 5.38 11.81
N LYS A 16 19.47 5.90 12.59
CA LYS A 16 19.54 5.72 14.05
C LYS A 16 18.31 6.22 14.82
N ASP A 17 17.64 7.24 14.27
CA ASP A 17 16.48 7.87 14.90
C ASP A 17 15.14 7.34 14.31
N THR A 18 15.20 6.23 13.56
CA THR A 18 14.03 5.55 13.00
C THR A 18 13.87 4.17 13.64
N LEU A 19 12.81 4.02 14.42
CA LEU A 19 12.45 2.77 15.06
C LEU A 19 11.52 1.96 14.16
N SER A 20 11.66 0.64 14.17
CA SER A 20 10.77 -0.27 13.42
C SER A 20 9.89 -1.06 14.36
N ALA A 21 8.58 -0.96 14.19
CA ALA A 21 7.59 -1.79 14.84
C ALA A 21 7.12 -2.93 13.90
N VAL A 22 6.49 -3.95 14.46
CA VAL A 22 5.91 -5.05 13.70
C VAL A 22 4.51 -4.66 13.23
N TYR A 23 4.27 -4.75 11.92
CA TYR A 23 2.95 -4.50 11.34
C TYR A 23 1.92 -5.50 11.89
N ASN A 24 0.72 -5.04 12.20
CA ASN A 24 -0.35 -5.80 12.84
C ASN A 24 -0.07 -6.26 14.29
N ASP A 25 0.90 -5.64 14.95
CA ASP A 25 1.26 -5.88 16.36
C ASP A 25 1.31 -4.56 17.13
N VAL A 26 0.20 -4.23 17.81
CA VAL A 26 0.09 -3.00 18.64
C VAL A 26 1.04 -3.03 19.82
N ASP A 27 1.31 -4.20 20.41
CA ASP A 27 2.17 -4.32 21.57
C ASP A 27 3.63 -4.01 21.23
N SER A 28 4.07 -4.32 20.01
CA SER A 28 5.39 -3.91 19.53
C SER A 28 5.54 -2.38 19.49
N VAL A 29 4.51 -1.66 19.06
CA VAL A 29 4.49 -0.19 19.03
C VAL A 29 4.43 0.38 20.45
N LYS A 30 3.57 -0.19 21.30
CA LYS A 30 3.47 0.21 22.70
C LYS A 30 4.79 0.07 23.44
N THR A 31 5.51 -1.04 23.23
CA THR A 31 6.83 -1.27 23.82
C THR A 31 7.83 -0.19 23.43
N LEU A 32 7.80 0.27 22.16
CA LEU A 32 8.66 1.37 21.71
C LEU A 32 8.32 2.68 22.43
N PHE A 33 7.04 3.04 22.57
CA PHE A 33 6.61 4.24 23.30
C PHE A 33 6.98 4.19 24.79
N GLU A 34 6.92 3.02 25.40
CA GLU A 34 7.30 2.84 26.80
C GLU A 34 8.84 2.87 27.00
N THR A 35 9.59 2.39 26.00
CA THR A 35 11.06 2.38 26.04
C THR A 35 11.66 3.77 25.74
N PHE A 36 11.09 4.48 24.78
CA PHE A 36 11.53 5.80 24.32
C PHE A 36 10.50 6.86 24.71
N THR A 37 10.24 6.96 26.02
CA THR A 37 9.23 7.86 26.56
C THR A 37 9.54 9.31 26.18
N GLU A 38 8.54 10.02 25.61
CA GLU A 38 8.63 11.40 25.15
C GLU A 38 9.62 11.67 24.01
N GLU A 39 10.25 10.64 23.43
CA GLU A 39 11.21 10.79 22.33
C GLU A 39 10.60 10.55 20.95
N ILE A 40 9.46 9.81 20.87
CA ILE A 40 8.83 9.47 19.59
C ILE A 40 7.95 10.63 19.11
N ALA A 41 8.38 11.30 18.05
CA ALA A 41 7.66 12.44 17.47
C ALA A 41 6.48 12.00 16.58
N ALA A 42 6.61 10.90 15.86
CA ALA A 42 5.61 10.45 14.90
C ALA A 42 5.65 8.94 14.67
N VAL A 43 4.50 8.40 14.25
CA VAL A 43 4.37 7.05 13.67
C VAL A 43 3.91 7.22 12.24
N ILE A 44 4.65 6.65 11.27
CA ILE A 44 4.25 6.58 9.86
C ILE A 44 3.92 5.12 9.51
N VAL A 45 2.79 4.91 8.83
CA VAL A 45 2.32 3.58 8.45
C VAL A 45 1.57 3.63 7.12
N GLU A 46 1.78 2.64 6.27
CA GLU A 46 0.85 2.35 5.18
C GLU A 46 -0.41 1.71 5.80
N PRO A 47 -1.61 2.33 5.70
CA PRO A 47 -2.81 1.75 6.30
C PRO A 47 -3.19 0.39 5.70
N VAL A 48 -2.93 0.16 4.42
CA VAL A 48 -2.77 -1.18 3.83
C VAL A 48 -1.34 -1.24 3.31
N ALA A 49 -0.53 -2.10 3.88
CA ALA A 49 0.84 -2.25 3.41
C ALA A 49 0.86 -2.91 2.03
N ALA A 50 1.63 -2.34 1.10
CA ALA A 50 1.77 -2.84 -0.27
C ALA A 50 3.22 -2.82 -0.79
N ASN A 51 4.20 -2.51 0.08
CA ASN A 51 5.64 -2.58 -0.21
C ASN A 51 6.31 -3.83 0.38
N MET A 52 5.51 -4.75 0.92
CA MET A 52 5.92 -6.10 1.33
C MET A 52 4.96 -7.16 0.75
N GLY A 53 4.36 -6.85 -0.41
CA GLY A 53 3.10 -7.42 -0.86
C GLY A 53 1.92 -6.81 -0.11
N VAL A 54 0.70 -7.14 -0.54
CA VAL A 54 -0.52 -6.59 0.09
C VAL A 54 -0.77 -7.30 1.41
N VAL A 55 -0.70 -6.52 2.49
CA VAL A 55 -1.03 -7.00 3.84
C VAL A 55 -2.10 -6.09 4.43
N GLU A 56 -3.27 -6.68 4.66
CA GLU A 56 -4.40 -5.97 5.26
C GLU A 56 -4.13 -5.66 6.73
N PRO A 57 -4.44 -4.44 7.19
CA PRO A 57 -4.34 -4.13 8.60
C PRO A 57 -5.45 -4.80 9.38
N LYS A 58 -5.17 -5.30 10.54
CA LYS A 58 -6.20 -5.55 11.53
C LYS A 58 -6.79 -4.21 11.99
N ARG A 59 -8.11 -4.12 12.10
CA ARG A 59 -8.76 -2.86 12.51
C ARG A 59 -8.26 -2.38 13.88
N GLU A 60 -8.09 -3.29 14.82
CA GLU A 60 -7.53 -3.02 16.13
C GLU A 60 -6.10 -2.50 16.10
N PHE A 61 -5.32 -2.85 15.06
CA PHE A 61 -3.97 -2.32 14.87
C PHE A 61 -4.00 -0.83 14.53
N LEU A 62 -4.75 -0.42 13.51
CA LEU A 62 -4.86 0.99 13.13
C LEU A 62 -5.45 1.85 14.26
N GLN A 63 -6.50 1.34 14.95
CA GLN A 63 -7.07 2.03 16.09
C GLN A 63 -6.06 2.13 17.25
N GLY A 64 -5.32 1.05 17.52
CA GLY A 64 -4.26 1.05 18.53
C GLY A 64 -3.15 2.07 18.24
N LEU A 65 -2.75 2.25 16.96
CA LEU A 65 -1.81 3.29 16.57
C LEU A 65 -2.36 4.69 16.86
N ARG A 66 -3.65 4.94 16.51
CA ARG A 66 -4.29 6.23 16.78
C ARG A 66 -4.33 6.52 18.27
N ASP A 67 -4.72 5.54 19.07
CA ASP A 67 -4.85 5.67 20.53
C ASP A 67 -3.47 5.92 21.19
N LEU A 68 -2.45 5.17 20.79
CA LEU A 68 -1.09 5.36 21.27
C LEU A 68 -0.53 6.74 20.89
N CYS A 69 -0.67 7.16 19.62
CA CYS A 69 -0.23 8.48 19.20
C CYS A 69 -0.94 9.59 19.98
N THR A 70 -2.24 9.44 20.22
CA THR A 70 -3.01 10.40 21.03
C THR A 70 -2.53 10.42 22.48
N LYS A 71 -2.29 9.26 23.07
CA LYS A 71 -1.83 9.12 24.45
C LYS A 71 -0.46 9.76 24.71
N TYR A 72 0.47 9.54 23.77
CA TYR A 72 1.86 9.99 23.91
C TYR A 72 2.15 11.31 23.19
N GLY A 73 1.15 11.97 22.59
CA GLY A 73 1.31 13.24 21.88
C GLY A 73 2.10 13.15 20.58
N ALA A 74 2.25 11.96 20.01
CA ALA A 74 2.93 11.76 18.73
C ALA A 74 1.99 11.97 17.53
N VAL A 75 2.56 12.34 16.39
CA VAL A 75 1.83 12.52 15.13
C VAL A 75 1.60 11.18 14.44
N LEU A 76 0.35 10.83 14.13
CA LEU A 76 0.05 9.68 13.27
C LEU A 76 0.04 10.12 11.81
N ILE A 77 0.88 9.52 10.99
CA ILE A 77 0.99 9.78 9.55
C ILE A 77 0.54 8.54 8.78
N PHE A 78 -0.49 8.67 7.94
CA PHE A 78 -0.84 7.63 6.99
C PHE A 78 -0.07 7.84 5.67
N ASP A 79 0.70 6.85 5.27
CA ASP A 79 1.26 6.77 3.93
C ASP A 79 0.20 6.20 2.99
N GLU A 80 -0.54 7.10 2.37
CA GLU A 80 -1.55 6.77 1.37
C GLU A 80 -1.07 7.00 -0.07
N VAL A 81 0.21 6.86 -0.31
CA VAL A 81 0.76 6.93 -1.67
C VAL A 81 0.19 5.84 -2.58
N ILE A 82 -0.16 4.68 -2.03
CA ILE A 82 -0.83 3.60 -2.77
C ILE A 82 -2.35 3.63 -2.55
N THR A 83 -2.80 3.74 -1.31
CA THR A 83 -4.22 3.58 -0.92
C THR A 83 -5.08 4.82 -1.16
N GLY A 84 -4.48 6.01 -1.18
CA GLY A 84 -5.16 7.27 -1.41
C GLY A 84 -5.85 7.30 -2.78
N PHE A 85 -7.14 7.59 -2.79
CA PHE A 85 -8.01 7.60 -3.99
C PHE A 85 -8.07 6.24 -4.73
N ARG A 86 -7.52 5.17 -4.14
CA ARG A 86 -7.57 3.83 -4.72
C ARG A 86 -8.65 2.96 -4.10
N LEU A 87 -8.70 2.89 -2.78
CA LEU A 87 -9.72 2.07 -2.10
C LEU A 87 -11.10 2.71 -2.21
N GLN A 88 -11.14 4.02 -2.04
CA GLN A 88 -12.28 4.90 -2.24
C GLN A 88 -11.80 6.35 -2.35
N LEU A 89 -12.70 7.31 -2.57
CA LEU A 89 -12.36 8.73 -2.71
C LEU A 89 -11.62 9.27 -1.47
N ASP A 90 -12.04 8.86 -0.27
CA ASP A 90 -11.45 9.27 1.00
C ASP A 90 -10.24 8.39 1.41
N GLY A 91 -9.72 7.57 0.51
CA GLY A 91 -8.58 6.69 0.77
C GLY A 91 -8.82 5.63 1.84
N ALA A 92 -7.74 5.12 2.41
CA ALA A 92 -7.81 4.13 3.48
C ALA A 92 -8.29 4.73 4.80
N GLN A 93 -8.03 6.00 5.07
CA GLN A 93 -8.54 6.68 6.26
C GLN A 93 -10.07 6.66 6.32
N GLY A 94 -10.75 6.92 5.19
CA GLY A 94 -12.20 6.79 5.09
C GLY A 94 -12.67 5.34 5.13
N PHE A 95 -11.95 4.44 4.44
CA PHE A 95 -12.29 3.01 4.35
C PHE A 95 -12.28 2.31 5.72
N TYR A 96 -11.27 2.60 6.56
CA TYR A 96 -11.17 2.03 7.91
C TYR A 96 -11.79 2.91 9.01
N GLY A 97 -12.15 4.16 8.69
CA GLY A 97 -12.71 5.12 9.65
C GLY A 97 -11.71 5.58 10.70
N ILE A 98 -10.43 5.64 10.35
CA ILE A 98 -9.35 6.10 11.24
C ILE A 98 -8.77 7.41 10.68
N GLN A 99 -8.78 8.46 11.48
CA GLN A 99 -8.27 9.77 11.07
C GLN A 99 -6.82 9.97 11.53
N PRO A 100 -5.84 10.06 10.60
CA PRO A 100 -4.47 10.43 10.94
C PRO A 100 -4.35 11.93 11.21
N ASP A 101 -3.21 12.36 11.77
CA ASP A 101 -2.87 13.77 11.90
C ASP A 101 -2.32 14.35 10.59
N MET A 102 -1.66 13.50 9.79
CA MET A 102 -1.13 13.82 8.47
C MET A 102 -1.32 12.64 7.51
N THR A 103 -1.36 12.94 6.23
CA THR A 103 -1.41 11.94 5.16
C THR A 103 -0.45 12.32 4.03
N THR A 104 0.27 11.35 3.49
CA THR A 104 1.06 11.51 2.27
C THR A 104 0.33 10.88 1.09
N PHE A 105 0.44 11.51 -0.08
CA PHE A 105 -0.20 11.08 -1.33
C PHE A 105 0.78 11.09 -2.49
N GLY A 106 0.52 10.23 -3.46
CA GLY A 106 1.26 10.14 -4.72
C GLY A 106 0.46 9.37 -5.77
N LYS A 107 1.15 8.82 -6.75
CA LYS A 107 0.57 7.90 -7.76
C LYS A 107 -0.72 8.44 -8.39
N ILE A 108 -1.90 7.98 -7.95
CA ILE A 108 -3.22 8.33 -8.52
C ILE A 108 -3.44 9.84 -8.60
N ILE A 109 -2.99 10.60 -7.58
CA ILE A 109 -3.18 12.06 -7.58
C ILE A 109 -2.51 12.79 -8.75
N GLY A 110 -1.56 12.14 -9.41
CA GLY A 110 -0.87 12.68 -10.58
C GLY A 110 -1.44 12.24 -11.92
N ALA A 111 -2.39 11.30 -11.95
CA ALA A 111 -2.90 10.74 -13.21
C ALA A 111 -1.79 10.26 -14.17
N GLY A 112 -0.76 9.60 -13.64
CA GLY A 112 0.43 9.19 -14.38
C GLY A 112 1.56 10.22 -14.42
N MET A 113 1.31 11.48 -14.02
CA MET A 113 2.34 12.51 -13.92
C MET A 113 3.06 12.43 -12.56
N PRO A 114 4.35 12.85 -12.50
CA PRO A 114 5.13 12.84 -11.26
C PRO A 114 4.62 13.93 -10.31
N VAL A 115 3.94 13.51 -9.25
CA VAL A 115 3.46 14.41 -8.19
C VAL A 115 3.46 13.66 -6.86
N GLY A 116 3.81 14.37 -5.81
CA GLY A 116 3.61 13.98 -4.43
C GLY A 116 2.95 15.11 -3.66
N ALA A 117 2.15 14.77 -2.67
CA ALA A 117 1.54 15.73 -1.79
C ALA A 117 1.54 15.20 -0.35
N TYR A 118 1.45 16.10 0.59
CA TYR A 118 1.14 15.79 1.98
C TYR A 118 0.22 16.85 2.54
N GLY A 119 -0.58 16.47 3.50
CA GLY A 119 -1.53 17.35 4.15
C GLY A 119 -1.85 16.83 5.54
N GLY A 120 -2.57 17.62 6.30
CA GLY A 120 -2.95 17.23 7.66
C GLY A 120 -3.55 18.39 8.46
N ARG A 121 -3.49 18.26 9.77
CA ARG A 121 -4.02 19.24 10.71
C ARG A 121 -3.44 20.62 10.43
N ARG A 122 -4.29 21.65 10.51
CA ARG A 122 -3.93 23.05 10.21
C ARG A 122 -2.73 23.54 11.00
N GLU A 123 -2.67 23.23 12.28
CA GLU A 123 -1.57 23.64 13.17
C GLU A 123 -0.22 23.03 12.75
N ILE A 124 -0.19 21.82 12.18
CA ILE A 124 1.02 21.22 11.64
C ILE A 124 1.37 21.86 10.30
N MET A 125 0.40 21.99 9.41
CA MET A 125 0.62 22.53 8.07
C MET A 125 0.99 24.03 8.08
N SER A 126 0.57 24.78 9.11
CA SER A 126 0.95 26.18 9.26
C SER A 126 2.44 26.39 9.60
N LEU A 127 3.17 25.32 9.93
CA LEU A 127 4.63 25.39 10.12
C LEU A 127 5.40 25.42 8.80
N ILE A 128 4.76 25.13 7.67
CA ILE A 128 5.41 25.13 6.35
C ILE A 128 5.57 26.56 5.84
N SER A 129 6.75 26.84 5.29
CA SER A 129 7.07 28.14 4.66
C SER A 129 6.07 28.44 3.52
N PRO A 130 5.64 29.73 3.34
CA PRO A 130 6.08 30.94 4.06
C PRO A 130 5.33 31.21 5.38
N ALA A 131 4.31 30.40 5.73
CA ALA A 131 3.53 30.59 6.95
C ALA A 131 4.33 30.29 8.23
N GLY A 132 5.25 29.35 8.15
CA GLY A 132 6.09 28.87 9.24
C GLY A 132 7.57 28.69 8.85
N PRO A 133 8.40 28.19 9.78
CA PRO A 133 9.85 28.13 9.60
C PRO A 133 10.33 26.91 8.80
N VAL A 134 9.46 25.95 8.50
CA VAL A 134 9.85 24.69 7.83
C VAL A 134 9.93 24.93 6.33
N TYR A 135 11.15 24.94 5.80
CA TYR A 135 11.38 25.10 4.36
C TYR A 135 11.00 23.83 3.60
N GLN A 136 10.24 24.00 2.53
CA GLN A 136 9.90 22.96 1.58
C GLN A 136 9.89 23.56 0.17
N ALA A 137 10.65 22.96 -0.75
CA ALA A 137 10.67 23.34 -2.15
C ALA A 137 11.03 22.14 -3.03
N GLY A 138 10.61 22.19 -4.27
CA GLY A 138 10.95 21.21 -5.30
C GLY A 138 10.73 21.81 -6.67
N THR A 139 11.69 21.62 -7.59
CA THR A 139 11.64 22.20 -8.94
C THR A 139 10.36 21.81 -9.70
N LEU A 140 9.87 20.60 -9.49
CA LEU A 140 8.63 20.09 -10.13
C LEU A 140 7.37 20.33 -9.30
N SER A 141 7.49 20.91 -8.09
CA SER A 141 6.31 21.20 -7.26
C SER A 141 5.39 22.18 -7.97
N GLY A 142 4.11 21.82 -8.06
CA GLY A 142 3.11 22.63 -8.76
C GLY A 142 3.27 22.66 -10.27
N ASN A 143 3.98 21.69 -10.88
CA ASN A 143 4.08 21.59 -12.33
C ASN A 143 2.69 21.63 -12.98
N PRO A 144 2.40 22.58 -13.91
CA PRO A 144 1.05 22.81 -14.40
C PRO A 144 0.46 21.60 -15.14
N VAL A 145 1.28 20.80 -15.82
CA VAL A 145 0.79 19.59 -16.52
C VAL A 145 0.36 18.55 -15.49
N ALA A 146 1.19 18.29 -14.47
CA ALA A 146 0.86 17.34 -13.41
C ALA A 146 -0.38 17.80 -12.60
N MET A 147 -0.48 19.10 -12.30
CA MET A 147 -1.63 19.66 -11.58
C MET A 147 -2.91 19.55 -12.40
N SER A 148 -2.85 19.85 -13.70
CA SER A 148 -4.03 19.76 -14.58
C SER A 148 -4.48 18.30 -14.77
N ALA A 149 -3.55 17.37 -14.97
CA ALA A 149 -3.86 15.96 -15.10
C ALA A 149 -4.47 15.39 -13.79
N GLY A 150 -3.83 15.67 -12.65
CA GLY A 150 -4.32 15.25 -11.35
C GLY A 150 -5.70 15.82 -11.03
N LEU A 151 -5.91 17.12 -11.27
CA LEU A 151 -7.21 17.76 -11.06
C LEU A 151 -8.31 17.11 -11.90
N ALA A 152 -8.03 16.83 -13.18
CA ALA A 152 -8.98 16.16 -14.07
C ALA A 152 -9.35 14.76 -13.54
N GLN A 153 -8.36 13.97 -13.13
CA GLN A 153 -8.60 12.62 -12.58
C GLN A 153 -9.38 12.66 -11.26
N LEU A 154 -8.99 13.52 -10.33
CA LEU A 154 -9.66 13.58 -9.03
C LEU A 154 -11.10 14.08 -9.15
N ASN A 155 -11.37 15.06 -10.03
CA ASN A 155 -12.74 15.47 -10.33
C ASN A 155 -13.54 14.32 -10.96
N TYR A 156 -12.95 13.61 -11.92
CA TYR A 156 -13.61 12.44 -12.53
C TYR A 156 -13.99 11.40 -11.46
N LEU A 157 -13.06 11.01 -10.59
CA LEU A 157 -13.34 10.05 -9.52
C LEU A 157 -14.38 10.53 -8.52
N LYS A 158 -14.43 11.83 -8.24
CA LYS A 158 -15.42 12.45 -7.36
C LYS A 158 -16.82 12.45 -8.00
N ASP A 159 -16.89 12.75 -9.30
CA ASP A 159 -18.15 12.85 -10.03
C ASP A 159 -18.70 11.48 -10.50
N HIS A 160 -17.85 10.43 -10.44
CA HIS A 160 -18.14 9.07 -10.90
C HIS A 160 -17.86 8.01 -9.80
N PRO A 161 -18.62 8.01 -8.68
CA PRO A 161 -18.42 7.05 -7.61
C PRO A 161 -18.66 5.59 -8.05
N GLU A 162 -19.39 5.35 -9.14
CA GLU A 162 -19.59 4.04 -9.77
C GLU A 162 -18.28 3.38 -10.23
N VAL A 163 -17.23 4.16 -10.47
CA VAL A 163 -15.89 3.64 -10.79
C VAL A 163 -15.39 2.75 -9.66
N TYR A 164 -15.53 3.19 -8.43
CA TYR A 164 -15.10 2.38 -7.27
C TYR A 164 -15.96 1.13 -7.11
N THR A 165 -17.28 1.26 -7.21
CA THR A 165 -18.20 0.12 -7.08
C THR A 165 -17.92 -0.92 -8.16
N GLY A 166 -17.76 -0.49 -9.42
CA GLY A 166 -17.47 -1.39 -10.54
C GLY A 166 -16.10 -2.03 -10.44
N LEU A 167 -15.08 -1.26 -10.03
CA LEU A 167 -13.73 -1.77 -9.87
C LEU A 167 -13.62 -2.76 -8.70
N ASN A 168 -14.27 -2.49 -7.57
CA ASN A 168 -14.27 -3.40 -6.43
C ASN A 168 -14.97 -4.71 -6.78
N ALA A 169 -16.15 -4.68 -7.40
CA ALA A 169 -16.85 -5.89 -7.82
C ALA A 169 -16.02 -6.73 -8.83
N LYS A 170 -15.33 -6.06 -9.76
CA LYS A 170 -14.40 -6.72 -10.70
C LYS A 170 -13.22 -7.35 -9.97
N SER A 171 -12.68 -6.68 -8.97
CA SER A 171 -11.53 -7.15 -8.19
C SER A 171 -11.90 -8.35 -7.32
N ASP A 172 -13.03 -8.27 -6.64
CA ASP A 172 -13.53 -9.40 -5.82
C ASP A 172 -13.75 -10.64 -6.69
N TRP A 173 -14.31 -10.46 -7.89
CA TRP A 173 -14.45 -11.55 -8.84
C TRP A 173 -13.08 -12.11 -9.27
N PHE A 174 -12.14 -11.26 -9.70
CA PHE A 174 -10.83 -11.69 -10.21
C PHE A 174 -10.00 -12.41 -9.14
N PHE A 175 -9.88 -11.83 -7.96
CA PHE A 175 -9.13 -12.47 -6.87
C PHE A 175 -9.87 -13.71 -6.31
N GLY A 176 -11.21 -13.71 -6.36
CA GLY A 176 -12.03 -14.88 -6.04
C GLY A 176 -11.74 -16.05 -6.98
N GLU A 177 -11.70 -15.79 -8.30
CA GLU A 177 -11.34 -16.83 -9.28
C GLU A 177 -9.89 -17.31 -9.12
N MET A 178 -8.94 -16.41 -8.83
CA MET A 178 -7.57 -16.85 -8.52
C MET A 178 -7.54 -17.81 -7.32
N LYS A 179 -8.34 -17.52 -6.29
CA LYS A 179 -8.44 -18.40 -5.11
C LYS A 179 -9.05 -19.75 -5.46
N ASN A 180 -10.14 -19.77 -6.24
CA ASN A 180 -10.76 -21.00 -6.74
C ASN A 180 -9.76 -21.86 -7.51
N ILE A 181 -8.98 -21.26 -8.41
CA ILE A 181 -7.94 -21.96 -9.19
C ILE A 181 -6.86 -22.56 -8.26
N LEU A 182 -6.42 -21.84 -7.24
CA LEU A 182 -5.46 -22.38 -6.26
C LEU A 182 -6.04 -23.62 -5.55
N GLU A 183 -7.29 -23.54 -5.11
CA GLU A 183 -7.98 -24.65 -4.45
C GLU A 183 -8.15 -25.87 -5.39
N GLU A 184 -8.59 -25.65 -6.64
CA GLU A 184 -8.73 -26.69 -7.66
C GLU A 184 -7.39 -27.38 -7.99
N CYS A 185 -6.30 -26.61 -8.03
CA CYS A 185 -4.96 -27.13 -8.31
C CYS A 185 -4.25 -27.70 -7.07
N GLY A 186 -4.90 -27.70 -5.90
CA GLY A 186 -4.31 -28.17 -4.65
C GLY A 186 -3.10 -27.35 -4.18
N LYS A 187 -3.07 -26.04 -4.48
CA LYS A 187 -2.01 -25.11 -4.07
C LYS A 187 -2.45 -24.31 -2.85
N ASN A 188 -1.72 -24.42 -1.75
CA ASN A 188 -2.01 -23.71 -0.49
C ASN A 188 -1.35 -22.31 -0.42
N TYR A 189 -1.09 -21.68 -1.57
CA TYR A 189 -0.51 -20.34 -1.59
C TYR A 189 -1.47 -19.30 -1.01
N GLN A 190 -0.90 -18.27 -0.39
CA GLN A 190 -1.69 -17.20 0.22
C GLN A 190 -2.00 -16.11 -0.81
N LEU A 191 -3.25 -15.71 -0.89
CA LEU A 191 -3.71 -14.62 -1.73
C LEU A 191 -4.39 -13.58 -0.84
N ASN A 192 -3.76 -12.43 -0.69
CA ASN A 192 -4.31 -11.28 0.00
C ASN A 192 -4.82 -10.26 -1.01
N HIS A 193 -5.99 -9.65 -0.77
CA HIS A 193 -6.43 -8.49 -1.54
C HIS A 193 -7.29 -7.54 -0.71
N VAL A 194 -7.22 -6.26 -1.03
CA VAL A 194 -8.07 -5.20 -0.48
C VAL A 194 -8.49 -4.29 -1.62
N GLY A 195 -9.78 -4.19 -1.91
CA GLY A 195 -10.26 -3.45 -3.07
C GLY A 195 -9.58 -3.92 -4.36
N SER A 196 -8.98 -2.99 -5.11
CA SER A 196 -8.36 -3.29 -6.40
C SER A 196 -6.86 -3.62 -6.36
N ILE A 197 -6.33 -3.95 -5.19
CA ILE A 197 -4.93 -4.37 -5.02
C ILE A 197 -4.85 -5.74 -4.35
N GLY A 198 -3.94 -6.59 -4.80
CA GLY A 198 -3.73 -7.91 -4.22
C GLY A 198 -2.32 -8.42 -4.44
N SER A 199 -1.94 -9.47 -3.71
CA SER A 199 -0.66 -10.16 -3.87
C SER A 199 -0.84 -11.65 -3.66
N LEU A 200 -0.22 -12.41 -4.56
CA LEU A 200 -0.07 -13.85 -4.42
C LEU A 200 1.27 -14.13 -3.74
N PHE A 201 1.23 -14.81 -2.61
CA PHE A 201 2.42 -15.20 -1.87
C PHE A 201 2.65 -16.71 -2.02
N PHE A 202 3.83 -17.08 -2.47
CA PHE A 202 4.26 -18.47 -2.64
C PHE A 202 4.66 -19.07 -1.27
N THR A 203 3.72 -19.10 -0.34
CA THR A 203 3.86 -19.67 1.01
C THR A 203 2.51 -20.21 1.49
N GLU A 204 2.51 -21.23 2.32
CA GLU A 204 1.33 -21.74 3.01
C GLU A 204 1.03 -20.98 4.32
N THR A 205 2.01 -20.23 4.81
CA THR A 205 1.87 -19.43 6.04
C THR A 205 0.99 -18.21 5.79
N PRO A 206 -0.06 -17.96 6.58
CA PRO A 206 -0.84 -16.72 6.48
C PRO A 206 0.03 -15.47 6.55
N VAL A 207 -0.08 -14.60 5.55
CA VAL A 207 0.76 -13.41 5.45
C VAL A 207 0.05 -12.23 6.10
N VAL A 208 0.55 -11.84 7.28
CA VAL A 208 -0.04 -10.79 8.12
C VAL A 208 0.96 -9.70 8.52
N ASN A 209 2.25 -9.87 8.21
CA ASN A 209 3.32 -8.91 8.48
C ASN A 209 4.54 -9.21 7.59
N TYR A 210 5.60 -8.41 7.73
CA TYR A 210 6.82 -8.56 6.94
C TYR A 210 7.53 -9.91 7.15
N ALA A 211 7.58 -10.41 8.38
CA ALA A 211 8.23 -11.69 8.66
C ALA A 211 7.53 -12.86 7.94
N THR A 212 6.20 -12.87 7.95
CA THR A 212 5.41 -13.87 7.24
C THR A 212 5.43 -13.65 5.72
N ALA A 213 5.49 -12.43 5.21
CA ALA A 213 5.69 -12.17 3.79
C ALA A 213 7.04 -12.72 3.30
N LYS A 214 8.11 -12.57 4.09
CA LYS A 214 9.45 -13.09 3.79
C LYS A 214 9.56 -14.62 3.79
N SER A 215 8.58 -15.35 4.33
CA SER A 215 8.55 -16.80 4.23
C SER A 215 8.21 -17.32 2.84
N SER A 216 7.83 -16.44 1.90
CA SER A 216 7.49 -16.80 0.53
C SER A 216 8.70 -17.32 -0.24
N ASP A 217 8.47 -18.34 -1.07
CA ASP A 217 9.46 -18.85 -2.01
C ASP A 217 9.62 -17.90 -3.20
N THR A 218 10.59 -17.02 -3.11
CA THR A 218 10.90 -16.03 -4.14
C THR A 218 11.41 -16.65 -5.45
N LYS A 219 11.93 -17.89 -5.43
CA LYS A 219 12.34 -18.61 -6.65
C LYS A 219 11.11 -19.14 -7.39
N ALA A 220 10.18 -19.75 -6.68
CA ALA A 220 8.90 -20.19 -7.27
C ALA A 220 8.13 -18.98 -7.84
N PHE A 221 8.14 -17.84 -7.15
CA PHE A 221 7.56 -16.59 -7.68
C PHE A 221 8.26 -16.15 -8.97
N ALA A 222 9.59 -16.20 -9.04
CA ALA A 222 10.33 -15.80 -10.24
C ALA A 222 10.01 -16.71 -11.45
N GLU A 223 9.80 -18.02 -11.24
CA GLU A 223 9.35 -18.95 -12.27
C GLU A 223 7.93 -18.63 -12.74
N TYR A 224 7.03 -18.34 -11.79
CA TYR A 224 5.67 -17.87 -12.08
C TYR A 224 5.69 -16.57 -12.90
N PHE A 225 6.41 -15.56 -12.44
CA PHE A 225 6.53 -14.28 -13.15
C PHE A 225 7.01 -14.47 -14.59
N LYS A 226 8.08 -15.27 -14.77
CA LYS A 226 8.63 -15.55 -16.08
C LYS A 226 7.61 -16.22 -17.00
N TYR A 227 6.90 -17.24 -16.48
CA TYR A 227 5.86 -17.91 -17.25
C TYR A 227 4.73 -16.96 -17.66
N MET A 228 4.22 -16.15 -16.72
CA MET A 228 3.16 -15.19 -17.02
C MET A 228 3.60 -14.16 -18.07
N LEU A 229 4.82 -13.65 -17.96
CA LEU A 229 5.38 -12.70 -18.91
C LEU A 229 5.52 -13.31 -20.33
N GLU A 230 6.04 -14.54 -20.43
CA GLU A 230 6.20 -15.26 -21.69
C GLU A 230 4.84 -15.58 -22.37
N ASN A 231 3.77 -15.60 -21.60
CA ASN A 231 2.39 -15.81 -22.08
C ASN A 231 1.55 -14.51 -22.14
N GLY A 232 2.22 -13.35 -22.18
CA GLY A 232 1.59 -12.06 -22.43
C GLY A 232 0.99 -11.36 -21.20
N CYS A 233 1.17 -11.91 -20.00
CA CYS A 233 0.69 -11.32 -18.75
C CYS A 233 1.84 -10.65 -17.99
N HIS A 234 1.91 -9.33 -18.03
CA HIS A 234 2.95 -8.56 -17.35
C HIS A 234 2.54 -8.17 -15.93
N PHE A 235 3.08 -8.87 -14.95
CA PHE A 235 3.02 -8.53 -13.53
C PHE A 235 4.29 -7.84 -13.05
N ALA A 236 4.31 -7.39 -11.79
CA ALA A 236 5.54 -6.90 -11.18
C ALA A 236 6.55 -8.05 -10.95
N PRO A 237 7.86 -7.81 -11.16
CA PRO A 237 8.88 -8.87 -11.12
C PRO A 237 9.32 -9.25 -9.70
N SER A 238 8.65 -8.79 -8.66
CA SER A 238 8.99 -9.06 -7.26
C SER A 238 7.81 -9.64 -6.50
N GLN A 239 8.10 -10.67 -5.68
CA GLN A 239 7.14 -11.26 -4.75
C GLN A 239 6.49 -10.22 -3.82
N PHE A 240 7.18 -9.14 -3.53
CA PHE A 240 6.76 -8.12 -2.56
C PHE A 240 6.02 -6.94 -3.20
N GLU A 241 5.73 -7.02 -4.49
CA GLU A 241 4.92 -6.07 -5.21
C GLU A 241 3.44 -6.48 -5.26
N ALA A 242 2.58 -5.50 -5.50
CA ALA A 242 1.14 -5.70 -5.61
C ALA A 242 0.67 -5.83 -7.06
N ILE A 243 -0.37 -6.63 -7.27
CA ILE A 243 -1.20 -6.64 -8.48
C ILE A 243 -2.20 -5.49 -8.36
N PHE A 244 -2.26 -4.63 -9.37
CA PHE A 244 -3.19 -3.52 -9.43
C PHE A 244 -4.20 -3.73 -10.56
N LEU A 245 -5.49 -3.77 -10.22
CA LEU A 245 -6.53 -3.79 -11.22
C LEU A 245 -6.95 -2.36 -11.59
N SER A 246 -7.33 -2.20 -12.86
CA SER A 246 -7.80 -0.92 -13.42
C SER A 246 -9.27 -0.99 -13.81
N ALA A 247 -9.96 0.14 -13.68
CA ALA A 247 -11.35 0.26 -14.08
C ALA A 247 -11.57 -0.02 -15.58
N ILE A 248 -10.56 0.30 -16.41
CA ILE A 248 -10.64 0.12 -17.88
C ILE A 248 -10.37 -1.30 -18.36
N GLN A 249 -9.76 -2.16 -17.54
CA GLN A 249 -9.56 -3.57 -17.90
C GLN A 249 -10.89 -4.27 -18.06
N THR A 250 -11.06 -4.97 -19.17
CA THR A 250 -12.27 -5.74 -19.45
C THR A 250 -12.26 -7.08 -18.71
N LYS A 251 -13.43 -7.69 -18.59
CA LYS A 251 -13.55 -9.01 -17.98
C LYS A 251 -12.88 -10.09 -18.85
N GLU A 252 -12.93 -9.91 -20.17
CA GLU A 252 -12.28 -10.78 -21.15
C GLU A 252 -10.77 -10.78 -20.98
N GLU A 253 -10.15 -9.62 -20.84
CA GLU A 253 -8.71 -9.49 -20.61
C GLU A 253 -8.31 -10.17 -19.30
N LEU A 254 -9.06 -9.93 -18.22
CA LEU A 254 -8.80 -10.55 -16.92
C LEU A 254 -9.06 -12.06 -16.94
N SER A 255 -10.06 -12.56 -17.71
CA SER A 255 -10.26 -14.00 -17.91
C SER A 255 -9.06 -14.64 -18.60
N GLY A 256 -8.48 -13.99 -19.62
CA GLY A 256 -7.27 -14.47 -20.27
C GLY A 256 -6.08 -14.57 -19.31
N VAL A 257 -5.97 -13.64 -18.35
CA VAL A 257 -4.96 -13.73 -17.27
C VAL A 257 -5.22 -14.92 -16.36
N LEU A 258 -6.49 -15.17 -16.00
CA LEU A 258 -6.88 -16.31 -15.18
C LEU A 258 -6.61 -17.66 -15.87
N ASP A 259 -6.83 -17.75 -17.20
CA ASP A 259 -6.51 -18.94 -17.98
C ASP A 259 -5.01 -19.26 -17.93
N MET A 260 -4.15 -18.25 -18.08
CA MET A 260 -2.69 -18.41 -17.97
C MET A 260 -2.26 -18.74 -16.54
N PHE A 261 -2.89 -18.13 -15.55
CA PHE A 261 -2.67 -18.45 -14.15
C PHE A 261 -3.03 -19.91 -13.84
N HIS A 262 -4.19 -20.38 -14.29
CA HIS A 262 -4.62 -21.77 -14.13
C HIS A 262 -3.65 -22.74 -14.82
N ALA A 263 -3.26 -22.45 -16.06
CA ALA A 263 -2.30 -23.25 -16.80
C ALA A 263 -0.94 -23.37 -16.08
N TYR A 264 -0.50 -22.31 -15.40
CA TYR A 264 0.70 -22.34 -14.57
C TYR A 264 0.51 -23.23 -13.32
N MET A 265 -0.60 -23.04 -12.60
CA MET A 265 -0.86 -23.76 -11.35
C MET A 265 -1.06 -25.26 -11.55
N MET A 266 -1.51 -25.68 -12.73
CA MET A 266 -1.60 -27.10 -13.12
C MET A 266 -0.24 -27.75 -13.37
N ARG A 267 0.84 -26.99 -13.48
CA ARG A 267 2.20 -27.54 -13.63
C ARG A 267 2.63 -28.25 -12.33
N LYS A 268 3.26 -29.41 -12.49
CA LYS A 268 3.77 -30.22 -11.36
C LYS A 268 5.07 -29.67 -10.81
#